data_b06b074d365ea7a9f345a6927f7440b2
#
_entry.id   b06b074d365ea7a9f345a6927f7440b2
#
_cell.length_a   1.000
_cell.length_b   1.000
_cell.length_c   1.000
_cell.angle_alpha   90.00
_cell.angle_beta   90.00
_cell.angle_gamma   90.00
#
_symmetry.space_group_name_H-M   'P 1'
#
loop_
_entity.id
_entity.type
_entity.pdbx_description
1 polymer ?
#
loop_
_entity_poly.entity_id
_entity_poly.type
_entity_poly.pdbx_seq_one_letter_code
_entity_poly.pdbx_strand_id
1 'polypeptide(L)'
;AKTIYAVSVFTLGVIVLQHMVDPKLHLLADQKFMACIVGGVFLGTSVGLGLSAGGSTGGSDVVAAIVKKYRDVSLGHSILFCDLAIITSSYVVLNDWEKVLYGYVLLFIVSYCVDYVVNAQHRSVQFFIISDHYEEIGLAINKIAERGCTILNGNGFYSKKGINVIYCIAKKSESSLIFDLIDEIDSDAFVAQSSVIGVYGYGFDRVVGRKKIKLNEIKEKIDAKNHTV
;
A
#
# COMPACT_ATOMS: atom_id res chain seq x y z
N ALA A 1 -2.45 8.18 22.11
CA ALA A 1 -2.55 6.84 22.75
C ALA A 1 -1.81 5.77 21.96
N LYS A 2 -2.07 5.57 20.64
CA LYS A 2 -1.42 4.51 19.83
C LYS A 2 0.11 4.66 19.75
N THR A 3 0.62 5.87 19.59
CA THR A 3 2.07 6.14 19.51
C THR A 3 2.78 5.84 20.83
N ILE A 4 2.20 6.25 21.97
CA ILE A 4 2.76 5.95 23.30
C ILE A 4 2.83 4.46 23.52
N TYR A 5 1.76 3.73 23.17
CA TYR A 5 1.74 2.27 23.28
C TYR A 5 2.81 1.62 22.39
N ALA A 6 2.92 2.04 21.13
CA ALA A 6 3.91 1.52 20.19
C ALA A 6 5.36 1.75 20.67
N VAL A 7 5.66 2.95 21.18
CA VAL A 7 6.99 3.29 21.73
C VAL A 7 7.28 2.46 22.97
N SER A 8 6.31 2.27 23.87
CA SER A 8 6.47 1.47 25.09
C SER A 8 6.75 0.01 24.75
N VAL A 9 5.99 -0.58 23.83
CA VAL A 9 6.19 -1.98 23.37
C VAL A 9 7.54 -2.13 22.69
N PHE A 10 7.93 -1.18 21.84
CA PHE A 10 9.23 -1.18 21.19
C PHE A 10 10.39 -1.13 22.22
N THR A 11 10.32 -0.22 23.18
CA THR A 11 11.35 -0.09 24.22
C THR A 11 11.46 -1.35 25.06
N LEU A 12 10.32 -1.91 25.49
CA LEU A 12 10.29 -3.19 26.21
C LEU A 12 10.89 -4.33 25.37
N GLY A 13 10.52 -4.42 24.10
CA GLY A 13 11.03 -5.42 23.17
C GLY A 13 12.56 -5.33 23.02
N VAL A 14 13.10 -4.13 22.88
CA VAL A 14 14.55 -3.91 22.80
C VAL A 14 15.26 -4.33 24.08
N ILE A 15 14.72 -3.98 25.25
CA ILE A 15 15.31 -4.37 26.55
C ILE A 15 15.33 -5.90 26.70
N VAL A 16 14.21 -6.56 26.37
CA VAL A 16 14.11 -8.03 26.46
C VAL A 16 15.09 -8.69 25.49
N LEU A 17 15.17 -8.23 24.24
CA LEU A 17 16.10 -8.77 23.25
C LEU A 17 17.56 -8.56 23.67
N GLN A 18 17.92 -7.40 24.21
CA GLN A 18 19.27 -7.14 24.71
C GLN A 18 19.65 -8.07 25.85
N HIS A 19 18.67 -8.50 26.65
CA HIS A 19 18.93 -9.43 27.77
C HIS A 19 18.99 -10.89 27.31
N MET A 20 18.26 -11.25 26.25
CA MET A 20 18.22 -12.61 25.70
C MET A 20 19.33 -12.93 24.72
N VAL A 21 19.85 -11.93 24.00
CA VAL A 21 20.92 -12.12 23.01
C VAL A 21 22.29 -12.04 23.70
N ASP A 22 23.08 -13.10 23.58
CA ASP A 22 24.44 -13.13 24.12
C ASP A 22 25.27 -12.01 23.45
N PRO A 23 25.92 -11.11 24.24
CA PRO A 23 26.75 -10.04 23.68
C PRO A 23 27.91 -10.54 22.82
N LYS A 24 28.25 -11.83 22.90
CA LYS A 24 29.28 -12.47 22.07
C LYS A 24 28.77 -12.93 20.70
N LEU A 25 27.47 -12.86 20.45
CA LEU A 25 26.88 -13.26 19.19
C LEU A 25 27.07 -12.15 18.16
N HIS A 26 28.23 -12.05 17.58
CA HIS A 26 28.55 -11.09 16.52
C HIS A 26 28.09 -11.63 15.14
N LEU A 27 26.79 -11.65 14.89
CA LEU A 27 26.28 -11.92 13.56
C LEU A 27 26.72 -10.80 12.60
N LEU A 28 27.43 -11.15 11.54
CA LEU A 28 27.89 -10.22 10.49
C LEU A 28 28.86 -9.11 10.95
N ALA A 29 29.63 -9.31 12.02
CA ALA A 29 30.58 -8.31 12.53
C ALA A 29 31.58 -7.85 11.47
N ASP A 30 32.08 -8.79 10.64
CA ASP A 30 33.03 -8.52 9.57
C ASP A 30 32.42 -8.04 8.26
N GLN A 31 31.08 -8.06 8.16
CA GLN A 31 30.33 -7.74 6.94
C GLN A 31 29.33 -6.59 7.17
N LYS A 32 29.86 -5.40 7.45
CA LYS A 32 29.07 -4.19 7.73
C LYS A 32 28.00 -3.91 6.67
N PHE A 33 28.34 -4.11 5.40
CA PHE A 33 27.40 -3.90 4.29
C PHE A 33 26.19 -4.86 4.34
N MET A 34 26.45 -6.14 4.59
CA MET A 34 25.39 -7.14 4.73
C MET A 34 24.52 -6.87 5.96
N ALA A 35 25.13 -6.44 7.07
CA ALA A 35 24.39 -6.04 8.26
C ALA A 35 23.46 -4.84 7.99
N CYS A 36 23.88 -3.86 7.19
CA CYS A 36 23.05 -2.74 6.77
C CYS A 36 21.85 -3.21 5.92
N ILE A 37 22.06 -4.14 4.99
CA ILE A 37 20.98 -4.67 4.15
C ILE A 37 19.94 -5.39 4.99
N VAL A 38 20.37 -6.36 5.78
CA VAL A 38 19.48 -7.17 6.62
C VAL A 38 18.76 -6.31 7.66
N GLY A 39 19.51 -5.45 8.36
CA GLY A 39 18.96 -4.51 9.33
C GLY A 39 17.96 -3.54 8.69
N GLY A 40 18.25 -3.03 7.49
CA GLY A 40 17.38 -2.13 6.73
C GLY A 40 16.06 -2.78 6.33
N VAL A 41 16.08 -4.05 5.91
CA VAL A 41 14.86 -4.80 5.56
C VAL A 41 13.97 -4.99 6.80
N PHE A 42 14.54 -5.43 7.92
CA PHE A 42 13.76 -5.60 9.16
C PHE A 42 13.21 -4.28 9.69
N LEU A 43 14.06 -3.24 9.71
CA LEU A 43 13.65 -1.89 10.15
C LEU A 43 12.53 -1.33 9.27
N GLY A 44 12.73 -1.32 7.95
CA GLY A 44 11.75 -0.80 7.01
C GLY A 44 10.43 -1.55 7.03
N THR A 45 10.48 -2.88 7.15
CA THR A 45 9.27 -3.71 7.28
C THR A 45 8.53 -3.39 8.57
N SER A 46 9.24 -3.27 9.70
CA SER A 46 8.64 -2.96 11.01
C SER A 46 7.98 -1.57 11.02
N VAL A 47 8.68 -0.56 10.50
CA VAL A 47 8.14 0.81 10.37
C VAL A 47 6.94 0.83 9.43
N GLY A 48 7.02 0.13 8.28
CA GLY A 48 5.92 0.02 7.32
C GLY A 48 4.66 -0.62 7.92
N LEU A 49 4.80 -1.70 8.70
CA LEU A 49 3.69 -2.33 9.41
C LEU A 49 3.10 -1.40 10.47
N GLY A 50 3.94 -0.70 11.24
CA GLY A 50 3.50 0.27 12.23
C GLY A 50 2.67 1.41 11.61
N LEU A 51 3.17 1.98 10.50
CA LEU A 51 2.48 3.05 9.76
C LEU A 51 1.17 2.56 9.12
N SER A 52 1.15 1.35 8.60
CA SER A 52 -0.06 0.72 8.03
C SER A 52 -1.16 0.53 9.09
N ALA A 53 -0.78 0.21 10.33
CA ALA A 53 -1.69 0.12 11.46
C ALA A 53 -2.14 1.50 12.01
N GLY A 54 -1.67 2.59 11.41
CA GLY A 54 -1.92 3.97 11.87
C GLY A 54 -1.15 4.34 13.13
N GLY A 55 -0.03 3.64 13.39
CA GLY A 55 0.96 3.99 14.40
C GLY A 55 2.03 4.91 13.86
N SER A 56 2.95 5.33 14.72
CA SER A 56 4.13 6.11 14.37
C SER A 56 5.20 5.84 15.44
N THR A 57 6.48 5.85 15.04
CA THR A 57 7.60 5.72 15.99
C THR A 57 7.94 7.03 16.70
N GLY A 58 7.33 8.15 16.25
CA GLY A 58 7.56 9.48 16.83
C GLY A 58 8.79 10.19 16.23
N GLY A 59 9.39 9.64 15.18
CA GLY A 59 10.54 10.20 14.47
C GLY A 59 10.16 10.94 13.17
N SER A 60 11.01 10.83 12.15
CA SER A 60 10.81 11.42 10.81
C SER A 60 9.56 10.89 10.10
N ASP A 61 9.05 9.73 10.50
CA ASP A 61 7.81 9.13 10.04
C ASP A 61 6.57 10.00 10.32
N VAL A 62 6.57 10.78 11.42
CA VAL A 62 5.50 11.76 11.70
C VAL A 62 5.50 12.86 10.64
N VAL A 63 6.69 13.37 10.32
CA VAL A 63 6.85 14.40 9.28
C VAL A 63 6.43 13.85 7.93
N ALA A 64 6.83 12.62 7.60
CA ALA A 64 6.45 11.93 6.39
C ALA A 64 4.92 11.75 6.28
N ALA A 65 4.25 11.37 7.36
CA ALA A 65 2.80 11.25 7.40
C ALA A 65 2.09 12.60 7.19
N ILE A 66 2.64 13.69 7.73
CA ILE A 66 2.13 15.05 7.50
C ILE A 66 2.32 15.44 6.03
N VAL A 67 3.51 15.22 5.46
CA VAL A 67 3.79 15.52 4.04
C VAL A 67 2.85 14.76 3.13
N LYS A 68 2.64 13.45 3.35
CA LYS A 68 1.69 12.62 2.58
C LYS A 68 0.26 13.17 2.64
N LYS A 69 -0.15 13.74 3.77
CA LYS A 69 -1.50 14.34 3.91
C LYS A 69 -1.71 15.55 3.00
N TYR A 70 -0.65 16.32 2.72
CA TYR A 70 -0.73 17.55 1.92
C TYR A 70 -0.20 17.39 0.48
N ARG A 71 0.62 16.38 0.24
CA ARG A 71 1.23 16.08 -1.06
C ARG A 71 1.02 14.62 -1.44
N ASP A 72 0.87 14.33 -2.75
CA ASP A 72 0.81 12.96 -3.27
C ASP A 72 2.21 12.36 -3.41
N VAL A 73 2.87 12.19 -2.27
CA VAL A 73 4.18 11.56 -2.20
C VAL A 73 4.04 10.31 -1.35
N SER A 74 4.75 9.23 -1.71
CA SER A 74 4.75 8.02 -0.90
C SER A 74 5.37 8.27 0.47
N LEU A 75 5.01 7.46 1.46
CA LEU A 75 5.56 7.58 2.82
C LEU A 75 7.07 7.34 2.82
N GLY A 76 7.55 6.31 2.11
CA GLY A 76 8.96 6.01 2.01
C GLY A 76 9.77 7.13 1.37
N HIS A 77 9.28 7.74 0.28
CA HIS A 77 9.95 8.90 -0.32
C HIS A 77 9.99 10.09 0.63
N SER A 78 8.93 10.32 1.41
CA SER A 78 8.92 11.41 2.39
C SER A 78 9.94 11.19 3.52
N ILE A 79 10.06 9.94 4.01
CA ILE A 79 11.08 9.53 4.97
C ILE A 79 12.47 9.72 4.36
N LEU A 80 12.67 9.25 3.11
CA LEU A 80 13.93 9.36 2.40
C LEU A 80 14.42 10.81 2.34
N PHE A 81 13.58 11.75 1.96
CA PHE A 81 13.98 13.17 1.88
C PHE A 81 14.31 13.78 3.25
N CYS A 82 13.53 13.46 4.29
CA CYS A 82 13.81 13.96 5.64
C CYS A 82 15.12 13.41 6.19
N ASP A 83 15.31 12.09 6.08
CA ASP A 83 16.44 11.42 6.67
C ASP A 83 17.73 11.63 5.86
N LEU A 84 17.62 11.91 4.55
CA LEU A 84 18.77 12.30 3.71
C LEU A 84 19.46 13.54 4.27
N ALA A 85 18.70 14.55 4.66
CA ALA A 85 19.25 15.77 5.27
C ALA A 85 19.92 15.46 6.61
N ILE A 86 19.30 14.60 7.43
CA ILE A 86 19.84 14.19 8.75
C ILE A 86 21.15 13.42 8.58
N ILE A 87 21.19 12.42 7.69
CA ILE A 87 22.38 11.59 7.44
C ILE A 87 23.50 12.43 6.85
N THR A 88 23.19 13.33 5.93
CA THR A 88 24.20 14.24 5.37
C THR A 88 24.80 15.13 6.47
N SER A 89 23.97 15.69 7.36
CA SER A 89 24.44 16.52 8.48
C SER A 89 25.27 15.72 9.50
N SER A 90 25.05 14.43 9.63
CA SER A 90 25.80 13.57 10.56
C SER A 90 27.29 13.46 10.22
N TYR A 91 27.68 13.76 8.99
CA TYR A 91 29.09 13.84 8.59
C TYR A 91 29.88 14.83 9.45
N VAL A 92 29.28 15.96 9.81
CA VAL A 92 29.91 16.99 10.64
C VAL A 92 30.29 16.45 12.02
N VAL A 93 29.49 15.52 12.55
CA VAL A 93 29.70 14.89 13.87
C VAL A 93 30.60 13.67 13.80
N LEU A 94 30.36 12.81 12.81
CA LEU A 94 31.05 11.52 12.69
C LEU A 94 32.42 11.64 12.02
N ASN A 95 32.61 12.64 11.15
CA ASN A 95 33.81 12.88 10.34
C ASN A 95 34.34 11.62 9.62
N ASP A 96 33.42 10.75 9.18
CA ASP A 96 33.67 9.44 8.59
C ASP A 96 32.73 9.18 7.41
N TRP A 97 33.27 9.22 6.20
CA TRP A 97 32.49 9.01 4.97
C TRP A 97 31.95 7.59 4.84
N GLU A 98 32.67 6.60 5.36
CA GLU A 98 32.23 5.21 5.29
C GLU A 98 30.90 5.02 6.04
N LYS A 99 30.76 5.59 7.22
CA LYS A 99 29.53 5.52 8.02
C LYS A 99 28.36 6.25 7.35
N VAL A 100 28.62 7.39 6.74
CA VAL A 100 27.60 8.15 6.00
C VAL A 100 27.11 7.37 4.79
N LEU A 101 28.01 6.72 4.04
CA LEU A 101 27.64 5.86 2.90
C LEU A 101 26.78 4.68 3.34
N TYR A 102 27.13 3.99 4.42
CA TYR A 102 26.27 2.94 4.97
C TYR A 102 24.92 3.48 5.42
N GLY A 103 24.87 4.70 5.97
CA GLY A 103 23.63 5.39 6.30
C GLY A 103 22.72 5.59 5.08
N TYR A 104 23.28 6.00 3.95
CA TYR A 104 22.51 6.15 2.71
C TYR A 104 21.97 4.80 2.19
N VAL A 105 22.79 3.75 2.22
CA VAL A 105 22.36 2.41 1.83
C VAL A 105 21.20 1.94 2.71
N LEU A 106 21.37 2.08 4.04
CA LEU A 106 20.31 1.74 4.99
C LEU A 106 19.02 2.51 4.72
N LEU A 107 19.11 3.84 4.55
CA LEU A 107 17.99 4.71 4.28
C LEU A 107 17.23 4.30 3.02
N PHE A 108 17.94 3.97 1.95
CA PHE A 108 17.33 3.56 0.69
C PHE A 108 16.53 2.26 0.84
N ILE A 109 17.10 1.28 1.55
CA ILE A 109 16.46 -0.01 1.82
C ILE A 109 15.23 0.18 2.70
N VAL A 110 15.35 0.95 3.79
CA VAL A 110 14.23 1.25 4.69
C VAL A 110 13.10 1.93 3.94
N SER A 111 13.39 2.97 3.18
CA SER A 111 12.40 3.71 2.38
C SER A 111 11.65 2.79 1.41
N TYR A 112 12.37 1.94 0.69
CA TYR A 112 11.78 0.98 -0.24
C TYR A 112 10.88 -0.03 0.47
N CYS A 113 11.34 -0.61 1.59
CA CYS A 113 10.57 -1.57 2.37
C CYS A 113 9.30 -0.94 2.98
N VAL A 114 9.38 0.28 3.49
CA VAL A 114 8.21 1.01 4.01
C VAL A 114 7.17 1.18 2.91
N ASP A 115 7.57 1.67 1.74
CA ASP A 115 6.64 1.86 0.63
C ASP A 115 6.04 0.53 0.15
N TYR A 116 6.84 -0.52 0.08
CA TYR A 116 6.37 -1.84 -0.31
C TYR A 116 5.28 -2.36 0.64
N VAL A 117 5.54 -2.30 1.96
CA VAL A 117 4.62 -2.79 3.00
C VAL A 117 3.34 -1.96 3.04
N VAL A 118 3.46 -0.63 3.07
CA VAL A 118 2.31 0.27 3.12
C VAL A 118 1.43 0.13 1.88
N ASN A 119 2.03 0.06 0.70
CA ASN A 119 1.27 -0.08 -0.55
C ASN A 119 0.68 -1.49 -0.71
N ALA A 120 1.31 -2.53 -0.14
CA ALA A 120 0.79 -3.90 -0.23
C ALA A 120 -0.59 -4.05 0.41
N GLN A 121 -0.87 -3.31 1.48
CA GLN A 121 -2.14 -3.37 2.21
C GLN A 121 -3.30 -2.62 1.51
N HIS A 122 -2.98 -1.66 0.64
CA HIS A 122 -3.97 -0.84 -0.06
C HIS A 122 -4.21 -1.28 -1.51
N ARG A 123 -3.64 -2.41 -1.92
CA ARG A 123 -3.83 -2.89 -3.30
C ARG A 123 -5.23 -3.46 -3.48
N SER A 124 -5.94 -2.91 -4.46
CA SER A 124 -7.18 -3.48 -4.99
C SER A 124 -6.91 -4.20 -6.31
N VAL A 125 -7.78 -5.12 -6.65
CA VAL A 125 -7.75 -5.87 -7.90
C VAL A 125 -9.12 -5.79 -8.55
N GLN A 126 -9.11 -5.79 -9.88
CA GLN A 126 -10.32 -5.92 -10.66
C GLN A 126 -10.32 -7.27 -11.39
N PHE A 127 -11.48 -7.84 -11.50
CA PHE A 127 -11.74 -9.08 -12.20
C PHE A 127 -12.67 -8.83 -13.37
N PHE A 128 -12.34 -9.40 -14.52
CA PHE A 128 -13.22 -9.61 -15.64
C PHE A 128 -13.41 -11.11 -15.79
N ILE A 129 -14.61 -11.60 -15.57
CA ILE A 129 -14.94 -13.02 -15.57
C ILE A 129 -15.97 -13.27 -16.67
N ILE A 130 -15.67 -14.19 -17.58
CA ILE A 130 -16.54 -14.62 -18.66
C ILE A 130 -16.87 -16.08 -18.43
N SER A 131 -18.14 -16.39 -18.24
CA SER A 131 -18.66 -17.74 -17.97
C SER A 131 -20.12 -17.82 -18.37
N ASP A 132 -20.55 -18.99 -18.75
CA ASP A 132 -21.97 -19.26 -18.98
C ASP A 132 -22.75 -19.31 -17.65
N HIS A 133 -22.06 -19.58 -16.52
CA HIS A 133 -22.60 -19.58 -15.15
C HIS A 133 -22.43 -18.24 -14.44
N TYR A 134 -22.47 -17.10 -15.17
CA TYR A 134 -22.18 -15.79 -14.65
C TYR A 134 -23.12 -15.36 -13.49
N GLU A 135 -24.38 -15.81 -13.48
CA GLU A 135 -25.32 -15.47 -12.40
C GLU A 135 -24.93 -16.15 -11.08
N GLU A 136 -24.57 -17.43 -11.14
CA GLU A 136 -24.16 -18.20 -9.96
C GLU A 136 -22.86 -17.66 -9.37
N ILE A 137 -21.86 -17.39 -10.23
CA ILE A 137 -20.58 -16.79 -9.84
C ILE A 137 -20.82 -15.40 -9.22
N GLY A 138 -21.64 -14.55 -9.85
CA GLY A 138 -21.95 -13.22 -9.32
C GLY A 138 -22.65 -13.27 -7.96
N LEU A 139 -23.59 -14.22 -7.78
CA LEU A 139 -24.24 -14.45 -6.50
C LEU A 139 -23.29 -14.95 -5.42
N ALA A 140 -22.37 -15.88 -5.75
CA ALA A 140 -21.38 -16.40 -4.84
C ALA A 140 -20.42 -15.29 -4.37
N ILE A 141 -19.88 -14.50 -5.31
CA ILE A 141 -19.00 -13.36 -4.97
C ILE A 141 -19.72 -12.35 -4.07
N ASN A 142 -20.98 -12.03 -4.39
CA ASN A 142 -21.74 -11.07 -3.60
C ASN A 142 -22.04 -11.56 -2.19
N LYS A 143 -22.41 -12.84 -2.02
CA LYS A 143 -22.81 -13.40 -0.73
C LYS A 143 -21.64 -13.83 0.15
N ILE A 144 -20.56 -14.36 -0.46
CA ILE A 144 -19.44 -14.97 0.29
C ILE A 144 -18.28 -13.98 0.42
N ALA A 145 -17.89 -13.33 -0.69
CA ALA A 145 -16.84 -12.33 -0.67
C ALA A 145 -17.33 -10.92 -0.28
N GLU A 146 -18.67 -10.73 -0.13
CA GLU A 146 -19.32 -9.45 0.19
C GLU A 146 -18.90 -8.31 -0.76
N ARG A 147 -18.71 -8.66 -2.06
CA ARG A 147 -18.31 -7.71 -3.09
C ARG A 147 -19.38 -7.52 -4.15
N GLY A 148 -19.61 -6.27 -4.51
CA GLY A 148 -20.51 -5.94 -5.60
C GLY A 148 -19.95 -6.35 -6.95
N CYS A 149 -20.81 -6.96 -7.78
CA CYS A 149 -20.49 -7.30 -9.15
C CYS A 149 -21.38 -6.50 -10.11
N THR A 150 -20.82 -6.16 -11.27
CA THR A 150 -21.55 -5.52 -12.37
C THR A 150 -21.48 -6.43 -13.58
N ILE A 151 -22.63 -6.71 -14.19
CA ILE A 151 -22.68 -7.50 -15.43
C ILE A 151 -22.59 -6.54 -16.60
N LEU A 152 -21.60 -6.75 -17.46
CA LEU A 152 -21.40 -6.02 -18.70
C LEU A 152 -21.81 -6.93 -19.86
N ASN A 153 -22.82 -6.50 -20.62
CA ASN A 153 -23.28 -7.24 -21.79
C ASN A 153 -22.43 -6.89 -23.00
N GLY A 154 -21.90 -7.88 -23.66
CA GLY A 154 -21.09 -7.73 -24.86
C GLY A 154 -21.43 -8.76 -25.93
N ASN A 155 -20.78 -8.66 -27.08
CA ASN A 155 -20.88 -9.63 -28.15
C ASN A 155 -19.49 -10.14 -28.50
N GLY A 156 -19.32 -11.46 -28.58
CA GLY A 156 -18.09 -12.06 -29.07
C GLY A 156 -17.82 -11.63 -30.50
N PHE A 157 -16.65 -11.06 -30.76
CA PHE A 157 -16.33 -10.57 -32.11
C PHE A 157 -16.36 -11.68 -33.16
N TYR A 158 -15.81 -12.85 -32.82
CA TYR A 158 -15.75 -14.00 -33.72
C TYR A 158 -17.05 -14.81 -33.70
N SER A 159 -17.54 -15.16 -32.51
CA SER A 159 -18.73 -16.03 -32.35
C SER A 159 -20.05 -15.33 -32.68
N LYS A 160 -20.08 -13.99 -32.66
CA LYS A 160 -21.26 -13.14 -32.75
C LYS A 160 -22.36 -13.44 -31.71
N LYS A 161 -22.04 -14.26 -30.70
CA LYS A 161 -22.93 -14.56 -29.59
C LYS A 161 -22.84 -13.50 -28.52
N GLY A 162 -23.97 -13.22 -27.83
CA GLY A 162 -23.98 -12.41 -26.62
C GLY A 162 -23.16 -13.09 -25.52
N ILE A 163 -22.37 -12.32 -24.81
CA ILE A 163 -21.59 -12.77 -23.66
C ILE A 163 -21.85 -11.81 -22.50
N ASN A 164 -21.91 -12.36 -21.29
CA ASN A 164 -22.02 -11.60 -20.06
C ASN A 164 -20.68 -11.63 -19.34
N VAL A 165 -20.13 -10.46 -19.06
CA VAL A 165 -18.86 -10.29 -18.36
C VAL A 165 -19.15 -9.80 -16.98
N ILE A 166 -18.74 -10.52 -15.96
CA ILE A 166 -18.80 -10.05 -14.58
C ILE A 166 -17.58 -9.15 -14.35
N TYR A 167 -17.85 -7.91 -13.97
CA TYR A 167 -16.86 -6.97 -13.50
C TYR A 167 -16.96 -6.84 -11.98
N CYS A 168 -15.89 -7.17 -11.27
CA CYS A 168 -15.82 -7.09 -9.81
C CYS A 168 -14.54 -6.40 -9.38
N ILE A 169 -14.61 -5.58 -8.33
CA ILE A 169 -13.45 -5.00 -7.67
C ILE A 169 -13.40 -5.53 -6.23
N ALA A 170 -12.23 -6.03 -5.86
CA ALA A 170 -11.99 -6.60 -4.53
C ALA A 170 -10.64 -6.16 -3.97
N LYS A 171 -10.40 -6.41 -2.70
CA LYS A 171 -9.06 -6.27 -2.11
C LYS A 171 -8.16 -7.41 -2.59
N LYS A 172 -6.87 -7.15 -2.70
CA LYS A 172 -5.92 -8.20 -3.08
C LYS A 172 -5.94 -9.43 -2.17
N SER A 173 -6.21 -9.23 -0.88
CA SER A 173 -6.35 -10.31 0.10
C SER A 173 -7.54 -11.26 -0.15
N GLU A 174 -8.53 -10.81 -0.91
CA GLU A 174 -9.74 -11.56 -1.23
C GLU A 174 -9.63 -12.31 -2.57
N SER A 175 -8.52 -12.11 -3.29
CA SER A 175 -8.34 -12.71 -4.61
C SER A 175 -8.42 -14.22 -4.62
N SER A 176 -7.76 -14.88 -3.65
CA SER A 176 -7.77 -16.35 -3.56
C SER A 176 -9.19 -16.89 -3.37
N LEU A 177 -9.96 -16.28 -2.45
CA LEU A 177 -11.35 -16.65 -2.22
C LEU A 177 -12.20 -16.52 -3.50
N ILE A 178 -12.02 -15.43 -4.25
CA ILE A 178 -12.76 -15.21 -5.48
C ILE A 178 -12.39 -16.25 -6.54
N PHE A 179 -11.11 -16.60 -6.68
CA PHE A 179 -10.68 -17.66 -7.60
C PHE A 179 -11.23 -19.02 -7.20
N ASP A 180 -11.21 -19.37 -5.91
CA ASP A 180 -11.75 -20.62 -5.41
C ASP A 180 -13.26 -20.73 -5.70
N LEU A 181 -14.02 -19.64 -5.53
CA LEU A 181 -15.46 -19.59 -5.85
C LEU A 181 -15.74 -19.75 -7.34
N ILE A 182 -14.89 -19.18 -8.19
CA ILE A 182 -15.04 -19.31 -9.65
C ILE A 182 -14.75 -20.75 -10.09
N ASP A 183 -13.65 -21.32 -9.61
CA ASP A 183 -13.20 -22.66 -9.98
C ASP A 183 -14.21 -23.74 -9.54
N GLU A 184 -14.84 -23.55 -8.38
CA GLU A 184 -15.87 -24.49 -7.88
C GLU A 184 -17.17 -24.46 -8.70
N ILE A 185 -17.53 -23.30 -9.29
CA ILE A 185 -18.76 -23.15 -10.08
C ILE A 185 -18.51 -23.46 -11.55
N ASP A 186 -17.42 -22.97 -12.11
CA ASP A 186 -17.04 -23.13 -13.52
C ASP A 186 -15.53 -23.10 -13.68
N SER A 187 -14.91 -24.28 -13.72
CA SER A 187 -13.46 -24.44 -13.90
C SER A 187 -12.96 -23.99 -15.28
N ASP A 188 -13.85 -23.87 -16.25
CA ASP A 188 -13.54 -23.42 -17.61
C ASP A 188 -13.77 -21.91 -17.80
N ALA A 189 -14.17 -21.17 -16.74
CA ALA A 189 -14.38 -19.74 -16.79
C ALA A 189 -13.11 -18.99 -17.20
N PHE A 190 -13.24 -18.06 -18.12
CA PHE A 190 -12.15 -17.13 -18.46
C PHE A 190 -12.06 -15.99 -17.47
N VAL A 191 -10.95 -15.90 -16.75
CA VAL A 191 -10.75 -14.89 -15.71
C VAL A 191 -9.53 -14.05 -16.04
N ALA A 192 -9.73 -12.72 -16.15
CA ALA A 192 -8.65 -11.76 -16.24
C ALA A 192 -8.61 -10.91 -14.96
N GLN A 193 -7.48 -10.96 -14.26
CA GLN A 193 -7.23 -10.15 -13.06
C GLN A 193 -6.18 -9.09 -13.34
N SER A 194 -6.42 -7.86 -12.87
CA SER A 194 -5.40 -6.81 -12.90
C SER A 194 -5.42 -5.98 -11.63
N SER A 195 -4.25 -5.40 -11.29
CA SER A 195 -4.13 -4.52 -10.12
C SER A 195 -4.69 -3.14 -10.42
N VAL A 196 -5.44 -2.57 -9.47
CA VAL A 196 -5.96 -1.21 -9.53
C VAL A 196 -5.22 -0.34 -8.54
N ILE A 197 -4.68 0.80 -9.00
CA ILE A 197 -3.85 1.69 -8.17
C ILE A 197 -4.67 2.39 -7.09
N GLY A 198 -5.95 2.69 -7.35
CA GLY A 198 -6.82 3.32 -6.37
C GLY A 198 -8.28 3.03 -6.66
N VAL A 199 -9.00 2.64 -5.62
CA VAL A 199 -10.44 2.44 -5.63
C VAL A 199 -11.02 3.25 -4.50
N TYR A 200 -12.02 4.08 -4.82
CA TYR A 200 -12.62 4.99 -3.86
C TYR A 200 -14.13 4.87 -3.84
N GLY A 201 -14.74 4.96 -2.67
CA GLY A 201 -16.19 4.84 -2.47
C GLY A 201 -16.67 3.41 -2.24
N TYR A 202 -17.94 3.23 -1.94
CA TYR A 202 -18.65 1.94 -1.81
C TYR A 202 -17.85 0.81 -1.10
N GLY A 203 -17.38 1.05 0.14
CA GLY A 203 -16.65 0.05 0.93
C GLY A 203 -15.14 0.05 0.73
N PHE A 204 -14.62 0.93 -0.10
CA PHE A 204 -13.20 1.25 -0.26
C PHE A 204 -12.84 2.59 0.39
N ASP A 205 -11.64 3.10 0.16
CA ASP A 205 -11.18 4.36 0.71
C ASP A 205 -12.08 5.55 0.30
N ARG A 206 -12.22 6.53 1.18
CA ARG A 206 -13.02 7.72 0.86
C ARG A 206 -12.29 8.61 -0.14
N VAL A 207 -13.02 9.15 -1.10
CA VAL A 207 -12.49 10.20 -1.98
C VAL A 207 -12.16 11.43 -1.14
N VAL A 208 -10.88 11.65 -0.89
CA VAL A 208 -10.41 12.85 -0.20
C VAL A 208 -10.03 13.89 -1.25
N GLY A 209 -10.98 14.75 -1.61
CA GLY A 209 -10.71 15.89 -2.49
C GLY A 209 -9.75 16.87 -1.84
N ARG A 210 -8.66 17.24 -2.52
CA ARG A 210 -7.66 18.23 -2.04
C ARG A 210 -8.25 19.63 -1.82
N LYS A 211 -9.32 19.95 -2.50
CA LYS A 211 -10.01 21.24 -2.40
C LYS A 211 -11.51 20.99 -2.33
N LYS A 212 -12.15 21.42 -1.25
CA LYS A 212 -13.61 21.48 -1.24
C LYS A 212 -14.05 22.58 -2.21
N ILE A 213 -14.22 22.22 -3.46
CA ILE A 213 -14.84 23.11 -4.45
C ILE A 213 -16.33 23.13 -4.08
N LYS A 214 -16.85 24.30 -3.77
CA LYS A 214 -18.28 24.43 -3.50
C LYS A 214 -19.07 24.12 -4.77
N LEU A 215 -20.15 23.37 -4.62
CA LEU A 215 -20.98 22.95 -5.76
C LEU A 215 -21.45 24.14 -6.62
N ASN A 216 -21.65 25.30 -5.98
CA ASN A 216 -22.02 26.55 -6.63
C ASN A 216 -20.94 27.06 -7.59
N GLU A 217 -19.65 26.99 -7.21
CA GLU A 217 -18.54 27.39 -8.09
C GLU A 217 -18.39 26.49 -9.31
N ILE A 218 -18.79 25.21 -9.18
CA ILE A 218 -18.79 24.27 -10.31
C ILE A 218 -19.92 24.63 -11.27
N LYS A 219 -21.12 24.90 -10.74
CA LYS A 219 -22.29 25.29 -11.55
C LYS A 219 -22.02 26.60 -12.31
N GLU A 220 -21.51 27.62 -11.64
CA GLU A 220 -21.14 28.88 -12.30
C GLU A 220 -20.14 28.70 -13.45
N LYS A 221 -19.14 27.82 -13.27
CA LYS A 221 -18.15 27.53 -14.32
C LYS A 221 -18.73 26.74 -15.48
N ILE A 222 -19.71 25.87 -15.24
CA ILE A 222 -20.39 25.10 -16.29
C ILE A 222 -21.29 26.05 -17.08
N ASP A 223 -22.06 26.91 -16.40
CA ASP A 223 -22.98 27.85 -17.05
C ASP A 223 -22.19 28.90 -17.85
N ALA A 224 -21.09 29.42 -17.33
CA ALA A 224 -20.21 30.33 -18.08
C ALA A 224 -19.62 29.72 -19.35
N LYS A 225 -19.36 28.40 -19.35
CA LYS A 225 -18.82 27.70 -20.52
C LYS A 225 -19.85 27.39 -21.57
N ASN A 226 -21.13 27.20 -21.17
CA ASN A 226 -22.26 26.97 -22.08
C ASN A 226 -22.72 28.23 -22.77
N HIS A 227 -22.40 29.42 -22.24
CA HIS A 227 -22.70 30.71 -22.86
C HIS A 227 -21.62 31.22 -23.86
N THR A 228 -20.51 30.46 -24.01
CA THR A 228 -19.39 30.85 -24.87
C THR A 228 -19.29 29.96 -26.15
N VAL A 229 -20.23 29.07 -26.37
CA VAL A 229 -20.46 28.31 -27.60
C VAL A 229 -21.78 28.80 -28.23
#